data_fdd64b503f2a01fd7581a61a0b55600e
#
_entry.id   fdd64b503f2a01fd7581a61a0b55600e
#
_cell.length_a   1.000
_cell.length_b   1.000
_cell.length_c   1.000
_cell.angle_alpha   90.00
_cell.angle_beta   90.00
_cell.angle_gamma   90.00
#
_symmetry.space_group_name_H-M   'P 1'
#
loop_
_entity.id
_entity.type
_entity.pdbx_description
1 polymer ?
#
loop_
_entity_poly.entity_id
_entity_poly.type
_entity_poly.pdbx_seq_one_letter_code
_entity_poly.pdbx_strand_id
1 'polypeptide(L)'
;MSESSEKTSFFRSRWVDAPEGIEELDPNQLAPGFRAGGAHCGLKGGGRTDVGLIVCDAAEVTSSLLLTRNASAAAPIRVCRERCDQGDIRAAVVNSGNANAETGEQGFADALAMSEAAAKELGLEQPQVAVAETG
;
A
#
# COMPACT_ATOMS: atom_id res chain seq x y z
N MET A 1 29.73 16.70 18.58
CA MET A 1 28.32 16.93 18.95
C MET A 1 27.52 15.99 18.07
N SER A 2 27.12 14.85 18.61
CA SER A 2 26.35 13.83 17.87
C SER A 2 24.88 14.24 17.92
N GLU A 3 24.31 14.58 16.76
CA GLU A 3 22.86 14.67 16.61
C GLU A 3 22.27 13.30 16.86
N SER A 4 21.64 13.13 18.01
CA SER A 4 20.75 12.01 18.26
C SER A 4 19.53 12.18 17.33
N SER A 5 19.46 11.42 16.26
CA SER A 5 18.21 11.31 15.51
C SER A 5 17.15 10.78 16.47
N GLU A 6 16.19 11.63 16.84
CA GLU A 6 14.99 11.17 17.54
C GLU A 6 14.32 10.10 16.69
N LYS A 7 14.48 8.84 17.10
CA LYS A 7 13.72 7.73 16.50
C LYS A 7 12.24 8.03 16.71
N THR A 8 11.53 8.23 15.63
CA THR A 8 10.08 8.40 15.66
C THR A 8 9.43 7.05 15.94
N SER A 9 9.05 6.80 17.20
CA SER A 9 8.33 5.57 17.58
C SER A 9 6.97 5.48 16.88
N PHE A 10 6.61 4.32 16.37
CA PHE A 10 5.29 4.02 15.83
C PHE A 10 4.21 4.14 16.93
N PHE A 11 4.52 3.72 18.15
CA PHE A 11 3.63 3.81 19.30
C PHE A 11 3.72 5.21 19.95
N ARG A 12 3.17 6.22 19.30
CA ARG A 12 3.13 7.61 19.83
C ARG A 12 1.84 7.97 20.56
N SER A 13 0.95 7.01 20.75
CA SER A 13 -0.29 7.27 21.47
C SER A 13 -0.03 7.32 22.97
N ARG A 14 -0.46 8.40 23.64
CA ARG A 14 -0.48 8.48 25.12
C ARG A 14 -1.43 7.46 25.77
N TRP A 15 -2.19 6.74 24.97
CA TRP A 15 -3.21 5.79 25.41
C TRP A 15 -2.82 4.34 25.21
N VAL A 16 -1.74 4.09 24.48
CA VAL A 16 -1.31 2.74 24.13
C VAL A 16 0.20 2.68 24.28
N ASP A 17 0.65 1.90 25.25
CA ASP A 17 2.04 1.50 25.36
C ASP A 17 2.31 0.30 24.46
N ALA A 18 3.55 0.15 23.99
CA ALA A 18 3.93 -1.04 23.24
C ALA A 18 3.73 -2.28 24.15
N PRO A 19 3.03 -3.33 23.68
CA PRO A 19 2.88 -4.55 24.46
C PRO A 19 4.23 -5.16 24.82
N GLU A 20 4.30 -5.82 25.98
CA GLU A 20 5.50 -6.55 26.37
C GLU A 20 5.87 -7.61 25.31
N GLY A 21 7.14 -7.66 24.92
CA GLY A 21 7.63 -8.57 23.89
C GLY A 21 7.48 -8.07 22.45
N ILE A 22 6.97 -6.85 22.24
CA ILE A 22 6.98 -6.18 20.93
C ILE A 22 8.21 -5.30 20.83
N GLU A 23 9.06 -5.55 19.86
CA GLU A 23 10.21 -4.72 19.52
C GLU A 23 9.90 -3.89 18.26
N GLU A 24 10.16 -2.58 18.32
CA GLU A 24 10.03 -1.71 17.16
C GLU A 24 11.25 -1.85 16.27
N LEU A 25 11.05 -2.33 15.06
CA LEU A 25 12.11 -2.48 14.07
C LEU A 25 12.35 -1.18 13.30
N ASP A 26 13.52 -1.07 12.66
CA ASP A 26 13.79 0.01 11.71
C ASP A 26 12.73 -0.06 10.57
N PRO A 27 12.09 1.07 10.19
CA PRO A 27 11.10 1.09 9.11
C PRO A 27 11.61 0.55 7.77
N ASN A 28 12.93 0.53 7.55
CA ASN A 28 13.54 -0.06 6.37
C ASN A 28 13.77 -1.57 6.48
N GLN A 29 13.52 -2.15 7.66
CA GLN A 29 13.69 -3.58 7.93
C GLN A 29 12.37 -4.30 7.69
N LEU A 30 12.20 -4.83 6.49
CA LEU A 30 11.02 -5.61 6.11
C LEU A 30 11.15 -7.07 6.57
N ALA A 31 10.00 -7.73 6.71
CA ALA A 31 9.96 -9.17 6.93
C ALA A 31 10.64 -9.91 5.76
N PRO A 32 11.30 -11.06 6.01
CA PRO A 32 11.88 -11.88 4.95
C PRO A 32 10.86 -12.23 3.86
N GLY A 33 11.26 -12.14 2.60
CA GLY A 33 10.40 -12.37 1.45
C GLY A 33 9.60 -11.15 0.99
N PHE A 34 9.75 -10.00 1.67
CA PHE A 34 9.14 -8.75 1.23
C PHE A 34 10.19 -7.72 0.81
N ARG A 35 9.85 -6.94 -0.19
CA ARG A 35 10.58 -5.73 -0.58
C ARG A 35 9.59 -4.58 -0.80
N ALA A 36 10.05 -3.37 -0.59
CA ALA A 36 9.26 -2.17 -0.83
C ALA A 36 10.12 -1.06 -1.44
N GLY A 37 9.46 -0.17 -2.12
CA GLY A 37 10.08 1.02 -2.69
C GLY A 37 9.06 2.12 -2.88
N GLY A 38 9.54 3.33 -3.07
CA GLY A 38 8.69 4.48 -3.35
C GLY A 38 9.36 5.46 -4.28
N ALA A 39 8.55 6.21 -5.01
CA ALA A 39 8.98 7.21 -5.97
C ALA A 39 8.14 8.48 -5.88
N HIS A 40 8.68 9.55 -6.42
CA HIS A 40 7.93 10.77 -6.69
C HIS A 40 7.40 10.72 -8.12
N CYS A 41 6.07 10.74 -8.25
CA CYS A 41 5.37 10.68 -9.54
C CYS A 41 4.61 11.99 -9.87
N GLY A 42 4.72 13.00 -9.00
CA GLY A 42 4.15 14.32 -9.23
C GLY A 42 2.77 14.57 -8.63
N LEU A 43 2.25 13.66 -7.82
CA LEU A 43 0.98 13.87 -7.09
C LEU A 43 1.16 14.85 -5.94
N LYS A 44 2.31 14.82 -5.27
CA LYS A 44 2.68 15.76 -4.20
C LYS A 44 3.70 16.78 -4.68
N GLY A 45 3.53 18.00 -4.25
CA GLY A 45 4.52 19.05 -4.49
C GLY A 45 5.84 18.82 -3.72
N GLY A 46 6.92 19.49 -4.16
CA GLY A 46 8.19 19.52 -3.45
C GLY A 46 9.02 18.24 -3.53
N GLY A 47 8.83 17.41 -4.53
CA GLY A 47 9.63 16.19 -4.76
C GLY A 47 9.40 15.08 -3.72
N ARG A 48 8.34 15.16 -2.94
CA ARG A 48 8.01 14.15 -1.93
C ARG A 48 7.55 12.86 -2.59
N THR A 49 7.97 11.72 -2.05
CA THR A 49 7.46 10.40 -2.43
C THR A 49 5.95 10.36 -2.33
N ASP A 50 5.29 9.93 -3.38
CA ASP A 50 3.84 9.91 -3.50
C ASP A 50 3.27 8.62 -4.11
N VAL A 51 4.13 7.73 -4.59
CA VAL A 51 3.78 6.36 -4.98
C VAL A 51 4.68 5.38 -4.24
N GLY A 52 4.11 4.31 -3.75
CA GLY A 52 4.81 3.22 -3.08
C GLY A 52 4.37 1.85 -3.61
N LEU A 53 5.26 0.89 -3.48
CA LEU A 53 5.03 -0.48 -3.89
C LEU A 53 5.59 -1.42 -2.81
N ILE A 54 4.81 -2.41 -2.42
CA ILE A 54 5.23 -3.54 -1.58
C ILE A 54 5.03 -4.81 -2.39
N VAL A 55 6.02 -5.70 -2.37
CA VAL A 55 6.01 -6.96 -3.12
C VAL A 55 6.41 -8.11 -2.20
N CYS A 56 5.70 -9.23 -2.31
CA CYS A 56 6.08 -10.50 -1.71
C CYS A 56 6.72 -11.39 -2.78
N ASP A 57 7.98 -11.72 -2.60
CA ASP A 57 8.76 -12.58 -3.50
C ASP A 57 8.75 -14.07 -3.08
N ALA A 58 7.98 -14.44 -2.05
CA ALA A 58 7.89 -15.83 -1.60
C ALA A 58 7.28 -16.72 -2.69
N ALA A 59 7.76 -17.96 -2.78
CA ALA A 59 7.25 -18.92 -3.77
C ALA A 59 5.77 -19.25 -3.53
N GLU A 60 5.39 -19.41 -2.26
CA GLU A 60 4.01 -19.63 -1.83
C GLU A 60 3.51 -18.42 -1.06
N VAL A 61 2.31 -17.96 -1.37
CA VAL A 61 1.65 -16.81 -0.75
C VAL A 61 0.24 -17.21 -0.31
N THR A 62 -0.13 -16.75 0.86
CA THR A 62 -1.53 -16.69 1.29
C THR A 62 -1.82 -15.28 1.71
N SER A 63 -2.85 -14.69 1.15
CA SER A 63 -3.25 -13.32 1.44
C SER A 63 -4.71 -13.22 1.85
N SER A 64 -5.08 -12.10 2.45
CA SER A 64 -6.45 -11.77 2.80
C SER A 64 -6.66 -10.27 2.78
N LEU A 65 -7.75 -9.80 2.22
CA LEU A 65 -8.14 -8.39 2.20
C LEU A 65 -9.35 -8.16 3.10
N LEU A 66 -9.23 -7.19 4.00
CA LEU A 66 -10.37 -6.68 4.76
C LEU A 66 -10.89 -5.40 4.10
N LEU A 67 -12.04 -5.48 3.49
CA LEU A 67 -12.64 -4.39 2.71
C LEU A 67 -13.91 -3.89 3.39
N THR A 68 -14.12 -2.58 3.36
CA THR A 68 -15.35 -1.97 3.89
C THR A 68 -16.59 -2.47 3.13
N ARG A 69 -17.71 -2.56 3.82
CA ARG A 69 -19.04 -2.81 3.23
C ARG A 69 -19.81 -1.53 2.92
N ASN A 70 -19.19 -0.37 3.03
CA ASN A 70 -19.81 0.90 2.69
C ASN A 70 -20.29 0.87 1.23
N ALA A 71 -21.52 1.35 0.98
CA ALA A 71 -22.09 1.46 -0.36
C ALA A 71 -21.33 2.48 -1.24
N SER A 72 -20.79 3.54 -0.62
CA SER A 72 -19.91 4.54 -1.25
C SER A 72 -18.42 4.17 -1.11
N ALA A 73 -18.09 2.90 -1.35
CA ALA A 73 -16.70 2.48 -1.33
C ALA A 73 -15.89 3.17 -2.43
N ALA A 74 -14.72 3.69 -2.07
CA ALA A 74 -13.80 4.33 -3.01
C ALA A 74 -13.36 3.37 -4.13
N ALA A 75 -12.97 3.92 -5.27
CA ALA A 75 -12.59 3.16 -6.45
C ALA A 75 -11.53 2.06 -6.19
N PRO A 76 -10.44 2.31 -5.45
CA PRO A 76 -9.45 1.26 -5.16
C PRO A 76 -10.06 0.09 -4.36
N ILE A 77 -11.02 0.34 -3.47
CA ILE A 77 -11.74 -0.72 -2.75
C ILE A 77 -12.58 -1.57 -3.70
N ARG A 78 -13.25 -0.93 -4.66
CA ARG A 78 -14.01 -1.62 -5.71
C ARG A 78 -13.10 -2.48 -6.58
N VAL A 79 -11.96 -1.96 -7.03
CA VAL A 79 -10.97 -2.72 -7.81
C VAL A 79 -10.47 -3.93 -7.02
N CYS A 80 -10.07 -3.76 -5.77
CA CYS A 80 -9.63 -4.88 -4.94
C CYS A 80 -10.71 -5.94 -4.75
N ARG A 81 -11.97 -5.54 -4.62
CA ARG A 81 -13.11 -6.46 -4.46
C ARG A 81 -13.46 -7.23 -5.71
N GLU A 82 -13.43 -6.55 -6.87
CA GLU A 82 -13.98 -7.05 -8.12
C GLU A 82 -12.94 -7.67 -9.05
N ARG A 83 -11.65 -7.32 -8.86
CA ARG A 83 -10.57 -7.65 -9.79
C ARG A 83 -9.40 -8.39 -9.16
N CYS A 84 -9.26 -8.40 -7.83
CA CYS A 84 -8.15 -9.08 -7.18
C CYS A 84 -8.53 -10.50 -6.74
N ASP A 85 -7.57 -11.41 -6.87
CA ASP A 85 -7.62 -12.71 -6.18
C ASP A 85 -7.18 -12.50 -4.72
N GLN A 86 -8.15 -12.43 -3.82
CA GLN A 86 -7.91 -12.12 -2.42
C GLN A 86 -7.05 -13.17 -1.70
N GLY A 87 -6.93 -14.37 -2.27
CA GLY A 87 -6.09 -15.45 -1.73
C GLY A 87 -4.64 -15.44 -2.24
N ASP A 88 -4.35 -14.74 -3.35
CA ASP A 88 -3.03 -14.71 -4.00
C ASP A 88 -2.58 -13.26 -4.33
N ILE A 89 -2.69 -12.34 -3.38
CA ILE A 89 -2.12 -11.00 -3.52
C ILE A 89 -0.60 -11.08 -3.30
N ARG A 90 0.15 -10.70 -4.32
CA ARG A 90 1.62 -10.67 -4.30
C ARG A 90 2.21 -9.29 -4.22
N ALA A 91 1.44 -8.27 -4.57
CA ALA A 91 1.90 -6.89 -4.48
C ALA A 91 0.76 -5.95 -4.08
N ALA A 92 1.14 -4.79 -3.54
CA ALA A 92 0.24 -3.67 -3.35
C ALA A 92 0.91 -2.39 -3.86
N VAL A 93 0.22 -1.69 -4.75
CA VAL A 93 0.60 -0.35 -5.20
C VAL A 93 -0.23 0.69 -4.48
N VAL A 94 0.42 1.73 -3.98
CA VAL A 94 -0.22 2.76 -3.16
C VAL A 94 0.15 4.14 -3.68
N ASN A 95 -0.81 5.05 -3.81
CA ASN A 95 -0.50 6.46 -3.99
C ASN A 95 -0.90 7.28 -2.74
N SER A 96 -0.34 8.47 -2.67
CA SER A 96 -0.66 9.46 -1.63
C SER A 96 -0.59 10.87 -2.21
N GLY A 97 -1.62 11.65 -1.97
CA GLY A 97 -1.78 13.00 -2.51
C GLY A 97 -2.95 13.12 -3.48
N ASN A 98 -3.65 12.02 -3.76
CA ASN A 98 -4.87 11.98 -4.54
C ASN A 98 -5.78 10.85 -4.02
N ALA A 99 -6.79 11.21 -3.25
CA ALA A 99 -7.81 10.26 -2.82
C ALA A 99 -8.79 10.02 -3.97
N ASN A 100 -8.89 8.80 -4.45
CA ASN A 100 -9.79 8.39 -5.53
C ASN A 100 -11.13 7.92 -4.93
N ALA A 101 -11.91 8.87 -4.43
CA ALA A 101 -13.20 8.62 -3.80
C ALA A 101 -14.29 9.46 -4.48
N GLU A 102 -15.48 8.89 -4.67
CA GLU A 102 -16.62 9.52 -5.35
C GLU A 102 -16.32 9.95 -6.81
N THR A 103 -15.40 9.26 -7.47
CA THR A 103 -14.91 9.57 -8.83
C THR A 103 -15.61 8.79 -9.93
N GLY A 104 -16.58 7.97 -9.57
CA GLY A 104 -17.39 7.20 -10.53
C GLY A 104 -16.60 6.14 -11.29
N GLU A 105 -17.02 5.87 -12.52
CA GLU A 105 -16.40 4.84 -13.37
C GLU A 105 -15.00 5.25 -13.87
N GLN A 106 -14.74 6.54 -14.03
CA GLN A 106 -13.39 7.00 -14.40
C GLN A 106 -12.38 6.67 -13.30
N GLY A 107 -12.71 6.94 -12.03
CA GLY A 107 -11.83 6.60 -10.92
C GLY A 107 -11.60 5.10 -10.78
N PHE A 108 -12.61 4.27 -11.09
CA PHE A 108 -12.43 2.81 -11.15
C PHE A 108 -11.44 2.42 -12.25
N ALA A 109 -11.58 2.98 -13.44
CA ALA A 109 -10.67 2.72 -14.55
C ALA A 109 -9.23 3.16 -14.22
N ASP A 110 -9.04 4.32 -13.58
CA ASP A 110 -7.74 4.84 -13.18
C ASP A 110 -7.07 3.95 -12.12
N ALA A 111 -7.82 3.52 -11.09
CA ALA A 111 -7.33 2.59 -10.08
C ALA A 111 -6.94 1.24 -10.67
N LEU A 112 -7.74 0.71 -11.60
CA LEU A 112 -7.45 -0.53 -12.31
C LEU A 112 -6.19 -0.39 -13.16
N ALA A 113 -6.05 0.70 -13.91
CA ALA A 113 -4.87 0.97 -14.73
C ALA A 113 -3.59 1.06 -13.88
N MET A 114 -3.66 1.64 -12.67
CA MET A 114 -2.53 1.68 -11.73
C MET A 114 -2.12 0.27 -11.28
N SER A 115 -3.10 -0.60 -10.97
CA SER A 115 -2.85 -2.01 -10.62
C SER A 115 -2.25 -2.78 -11.79
N GLU A 116 -2.80 -2.62 -13.01
CA GLU A 116 -2.31 -3.26 -14.24
C GLU A 116 -0.87 -2.83 -14.58
N ALA A 117 -0.57 -1.54 -14.45
CA ALA A 117 0.79 -1.03 -14.68
C ALA A 117 1.80 -1.64 -13.71
N ALA A 118 1.46 -1.72 -12.42
CA ALA A 118 2.31 -2.35 -11.43
C ALA A 118 2.48 -3.86 -11.70
N ALA A 119 1.42 -4.56 -12.05
CA ALA A 119 1.46 -5.99 -12.41
C ALA A 119 2.41 -6.24 -13.58
N LYS A 120 2.28 -5.47 -14.65
CA LYS A 120 3.13 -5.55 -15.84
C LYS A 120 4.62 -5.38 -15.51
N GLU A 121 4.98 -4.37 -14.72
CA GLU A 121 6.37 -4.11 -14.33
C GLU A 121 6.95 -5.19 -13.41
N LEU A 122 6.11 -5.86 -12.64
CA LEU A 122 6.50 -6.95 -11.74
C LEU A 122 6.48 -8.33 -12.40
N GLY A 123 5.95 -8.46 -13.60
CA GLY A 123 5.73 -9.76 -14.25
C GLY A 123 4.65 -10.59 -13.54
N LEU A 124 3.68 -9.93 -12.91
CA LEU A 124 2.52 -10.52 -12.25
C LEU A 124 1.26 -10.38 -13.10
N GLU A 125 0.25 -11.16 -12.75
CA GLU A 125 -1.10 -10.94 -13.27
C GLU A 125 -1.81 -9.83 -12.46
N GLN A 126 -2.69 -9.04 -13.11
CA GLN A 126 -3.40 -7.95 -12.44
C GLN A 126 -4.13 -8.41 -11.16
N PRO A 127 -4.83 -9.57 -11.11
CA PRO A 127 -5.51 -10.03 -9.91
C PRO A 127 -4.60 -10.22 -8.68
N GLN A 128 -3.28 -10.31 -8.88
CA GLN A 128 -2.29 -10.45 -7.81
C GLN A 128 -1.79 -9.12 -7.23
N VAL A 129 -2.32 -7.99 -7.74
CA VAL A 129 -1.87 -6.65 -7.34
C VAL A 129 -3.01 -5.85 -6.75
N ALA A 130 -3.00 -5.65 -5.45
CA ALA A 130 -3.92 -4.76 -4.77
C ALA A 130 -3.55 -3.29 -5.01
N VAL A 131 -4.54 -2.41 -4.93
CA VAL A 131 -4.38 -0.97 -5.11
C VAL A 131 -4.95 -0.20 -3.92
N ALA A 132 -4.26 0.84 -3.48
CA ALA A 132 -4.74 1.76 -2.45
C ALA A 132 -4.41 3.21 -2.84
N GLU A 133 -5.33 4.12 -2.57
CA GLU A 133 -5.19 5.52 -2.90
C GLU A 133 -5.63 6.39 -1.72
N THR A 134 -4.82 7.38 -1.36
CA THR A 134 -5.09 8.30 -0.26
C THR A 134 -4.70 9.73 -0.59
N GLY A 135 -5.39 10.68 -0.01
CA GLY A 135 -5.16 12.12 -0.18
C GLY A 135 -4.48 12.79 1.01
#